data_923235ae437e1f940daae2cfbe5e81f8
#
_entry.id   923235ae437e1f940daae2cfbe5e81f8
#
_cell.length_a   1.000
_cell.length_b   1.000
_cell.length_c   1.000
_cell.angle_alpha   90.00
_cell.angle_beta   90.00
_cell.angle_gamma   90.00
#
_symmetry.space_group_name_H-M   'P 1'
#
loop_
_entity.id
_entity.type
_entity.pdbx_description
1 polymer ?
#
loop_
_entity_poly.entity_id
_entity_poly.type
_entity_poly.pdbx_seq_one_letter_code
_entity_poly.pdbx_strand_id
1 'polypeptide(L)'
;MSAASTPLRDVDDAPPRDRVRPQGMALPFDLVLLLAVIGLAACSLVAIRSSTADDIAGDPTYYFNRQAIFFAVGGVVSLALIKFDYSRLRIARWWIYGFLMLSIFAVKVIGSEAKGSQRSIALGPFQYQASELGKVLIVIVLAGFAADRARRLQERDTTARIMLLGLIPAAFVMVQPDLGSSLVYGAISLAILYFAGTPARHFLALFALGAVAISIVLVAAPAAGVPLLHGYQKDRLTSFLHPSSDTNRAGYQQNQSLIAIGSGQKTGRGDRATQTKFNFLPEHHTDFINAVVGERWGFVGAALVLSLYALLIWRGLRILTMAKDLFGALVAGGIVAMLLFQVFVNVGMTLGIMPITGIPLPLMSYGGSSVVSTLLAIGLLQAIYVQGRSSAATKGRIMGH
;
A
#
# COMPACT_ATOMS: atom_id res chain seq x y z
N MET A 1 -34.75 -13.42 -79.19
CA MET A 1 -34.30 -12.47 -78.17
C MET A 1 -35.05 -12.84 -76.87
N SER A 2 -34.42 -13.60 -75.99
CA SER A 2 -35.03 -14.09 -74.74
C SER A 2 -34.45 -13.24 -73.60
N ALA A 3 -35.30 -12.51 -72.90
CA ALA A 3 -34.94 -11.76 -71.70
C ALA A 3 -34.90 -12.71 -70.49
N ALA A 4 -33.72 -12.91 -69.97
CA ALA A 4 -33.52 -13.64 -68.73
C ALA A 4 -33.95 -12.77 -67.53
N SER A 5 -35.01 -13.21 -66.84
CA SER A 5 -35.46 -12.65 -65.57
C SER A 5 -34.51 -13.06 -64.45
N THR A 6 -33.84 -12.12 -63.83
CA THR A 6 -33.03 -12.33 -62.62
C THR A 6 -33.99 -12.58 -61.44
N PRO A 7 -33.84 -13.66 -60.66
CA PRO A 7 -34.68 -13.89 -59.49
C PRO A 7 -34.35 -12.89 -58.41
N LEU A 8 -35.38 -12.29 -57.83
CA LEU A 8 -35.30 -11.46 -56.60
C LEU A 8 -34.77 -12.31 -55.46
N ARG A 9 -33.68 -11.89 -54.87
CA ARG A 9 -33.05 -12.51 -53.73
C ARG A 9 -33.93 -12.29 -52.50
N ASP A 10 -34.38 -13.40 -51.91
CA ASP A 10 -35.19 -13.37 -50.69
C ASP A 10 -34.50 -12.59 -49.59
N VAL A 11 -35.23 -11.65 -49.01
CA VAL A 11 -34.76 -10.70 -47.95
C VAL A 11 -34.72 -11.41 -46.55
N ASP A 12 -35.02 -12.68 -46.49
CA ASP A 12 -35.14 -13.42 -45.21
C ASP A 12 -33.87 -14.13 -44.70
N ASP A 13 -32.75 -14.05 -45.44
CA ASP A 13 -31.47 -14.62 -45.03
C ASP A 13 -30.56 -13.65 -44.27
N ALA A 14 -31.11 -12.71 -43.50
CA ALA A 14 -30.31 -11.95 -42.56
C ALA A 14 -29.92 -12.87 -41.37
N PRO A 15 -28.61 -13.06 -41.06
CA PRO A 15 -28.20 -13.87 -39.93
C PRO A 15 -28.87 -13.35 -38.65
N PRO A 16 -29.25 -14.25 -37.71
CA PRO A 16 -29.94 -13.86 -36.50
C PRO A 16 -29.08 -12.80 -35.80
N ARG A 17 -29.61 -11.59 -35.66
CA ARG A 17 -28.98 -10.53 -34.88
C ARG A 17 -28.69 -11.12 -33.51
N ASP A 18 -27.39 -11.27 -33.19
CA ASP A 18 -26.96 -11.66 -31.88
C ASP A 18 -27.69 -10.77 -30.88
N ARG A 19 -28.64 -11.39 -30.17
CA ARG A 19 -29.32 -10.72 -29.05
C ARG A 19 -28.24 -10.31 -28.09
N VAL A 20 -27.91 -9.02 -28.08
CA VAL A 20 -27.05 -8.41 -27.06
C VAL A 20 -27.64 -8.86 -25.73
N ARG A 21 -26.99 -9.84 -25.10
CA ARG A 21 -27.39 -10.31 -23.77
C ARG A 21 -27.49 -9.06 -22.90
N PRO A 22 -28.62 -8.81 -22.21
CA PRO A 22 -28.70 -7.70 -21.28
C PRO A 22 -27.55 -7.89 -20.32
N GLN A 23 -26.58 -6.96 -20.35
CA GLN A 23 -25.51 -6.92 -19.38
C GLN A 23 -26.20 -6.81 -18.03
N GLY A 24 -26.17 -7.91 -17.27
CA GLY A 24 -26.74 -7.96 -15.94
C GLY A 24 -26.32 -6.71 -15.19
N MET A 25 -27.22 -6.14 -14.40
CA MET A 25 -27.07 -4.89 -13.66
C MET A 25 -25.73 -4.91 -12.90
N ALA A 26 -24.68 -4.43 -13.56
CA ALA A 26 -23.33 -4.49 -13.04
C ALA A 26 -23.27 -3.53 -11.87
N LEU A 27 -22.96 -4.06 -10.70
CA LEU A 27 -22.77 -3.26 -9.49
C LEU A 27 -21.84 -2.07 -9.79
N PRO A 28 -22.14 -0.89 -9.23
CA PRO A 28 -21.39 0.33 -9.50
C PRO A 28 -19.99 0.34 -8.85
N PHE A 29 -19.52 -0.81 -8.33
CA PHE A 29 -18.23 -0.99 -7.67
C PHE A 29 -17.72 -2.41 -7.81
N ASP A 30 -16.42 -2.61 -7.58
CA ASP A 30 -15.79 -3.93 -7.59
C ASP A 30 -16.09 -4.67 -6.28
N LEU A 31 -17.00 -5.64 -6.34
CA LEU A 31 -17.43 -6.41 -5.17
C LEU A 31 -16.29 -7.28 -4.61
N VAL A 32 -15.45 -7.84 -5.46
CA VAL A 32 -14.36 -8.73 -5.02
C VAL A 32 -13.31 -7.95 -4.23
N LEU A 33 -12.94 -6.76 -4.72
CA LEU A 33 -12.06 -5.86 -3.99
C LEU A 33 -12.66 -5.45 -2.63
N LEU A 34 -13.95 -5.13 -2.62
CA LEU A 34 -14.67 -4.73 -1.40
C LEU A 34 -14.71 -5.88 -0.38
N LEU A 35 -15.00 -7.10 -0.81
CA LEU A 35 -15.02 -8.28 0.08
C LEU A 35 -13.64 -8.55 0.69
N ALA A 36 -12.55 -8.41 -0.08
CA ALA A 36 -11.20 -8.55 0.45
C ALA A 36 -10.90 -7.50 1.53
N VAL A 37 -11.31 -6.24 1.29
CA VAL A 37 -11.12 -5.13 2.26
C VAL A 37 -11.95 -5.35 3.53
N ILE A 38 -13.21 -5.74 3.41
CA ILE A 38 -14.08 -6.05 4.56
C ILE A 38 -13.53 -7.24 5.34
N GLY A 39 -13.05 -8.28 4.65
CA GLY A 39 -12.41 -9.44 5.28
C GLY A 39 -11.18 -9.05 6.09
N LEU A 40 -10.28 -8.24 5.52
CA LEU A 40 -9.09 -7.73 6.23
C LEU A 40 -9.48 -6.85 7.42
N ALA A 41 -10.47 -5.96 7.26
CA ALA A 41 -10.95 -5.10 8.35
C ALA A 41 -11.55 -5.94 9.50
N ALA A 42 -12.33 -6.97 9.19
CA ALA A 42 -12.86 -7.90 10.18
C ALA A 42 -11.74 -8.66 10.92
N CYS A 43 -10.76 -9.20 10.17
CA CYS A 43 -9.58 -9.85 10.77
C CYS A 43 -8.80 -8.88 11.68
N SER A 44 -8.62 -7.62 11.25
CA SER A 44 -7.96 -6.58 12.05
C SER A 44 -8.69 -6.33 13.37
N LEU A 45 -10.01 -6.09 13.32
CA LEU A 45 -10.81 -5.83 14.52
C LEU A 45 -10.78 -7.00 15.51
N VAL A 46 -10.87 -8.23 15.00
CA VAL A 46 -10.78 -9.44 15.83
C VAL A 46 -9.37 -9.58 16.43
N ALA A 47 -8.33 -9.36 15.63
CA ALA A 47 -6.94 -9.45 16.09
C ALA A 47 -6.64 -8.40 17.18
N ILE A 48 -7.00 -7.15 16.95
CA ILE A 48 -6.79 -6.05 17.89
C ILE A 48 -7.57 -6.31 19.18
N ARG A 49 -8.87 -6.59 19.11
CA ARG A 49 -9.69 -6.86 20.30
C ARG A 49 -9.11 -7.98 21.15
N SER A 50 -8.63 -9.03 20.50
CA SER A 50 -8.12 -10.20 21.20
C SER A 50 -6.73 -10.02 21.81
N SER A 51 -5.90 -9.10 21.25
CA SER A 51 -4.52 -8.89 21.72
C SER A 51 -4.35 -7.72 22.67
N THR A 52 -5.29 -6.75 22.68
CA THR A 52 -5.15 -5.50 23.45
C THR A 52 -6.16 -5.35 24.60
N ALA A 53 -6.88 -6.42 24.93
CA ALA A 53 -7.91 -6.36 25.98
C ALA A 53 -7.35 -5.98 27.36
N ASP A 54 -6.10 -6.35 27.64
CA ASP A 54 -5.42 -6.13 28.91
C ASP A 54 -4.44 -4.93 28.89
N ASP A 55 -4.29 -4.23 27.74
CA ASP A 55 -3.30 -3.15 27.57
C ASP A 55 -3.68 -1.87 28.30
N ILE A 56 -4.97 -1.59 28.49
CA ILE A 56 -5.46 -0.39 29.17
C ILE A 56 -6.38 -0.81 30.31
N ALA A 57 -5.95 -0.51 31.54
CA ALA A 57 -6.72 -0.81 32.73
C ALA A 57 -8.08 -0.06 32.69
N GLY A 58 -9.18 -0.82 32.81
CA GLY A 58 -10.54 -0.28 32.83
C GLY A 58 -11.21 -0.06 31.48
N ASP A 59 -10.51 -0.16 30.34
CA ASP A 59 -11.12 -0.10 29.01
C ASP A 59 -10.58 -1.15 28.04
N PRO A 60 -11.09 -2.39 28.08
CA PRO A 60 -10.64 -3.48 27.22
C PRO A 60 -11.00 -3.30 25.75
N THR A 61 -11.81 -2.29 25.43
CA THR A 61 -12.26 -2.02 24.05
C THR A 61 -11.64 -0.78 23.42
N TYR A 62 -10.73 -0.10 24.11
CA TYR A 62 -10.15 1.17 23.68
C TYR A 62 -9.58 1.13 22.25
N TYR A 63 -8.67 0.20 21.97
CA TYR A 63 -8.07 0.07 20.63
C TYR A 63 -9.07 -0.41 19.59
N PHE A 64 -9.96 -1.33 19.95
CA PHE A 64 -11.01 -1.83 19.06
C PHE A 64 -11.97 -0.71 18.61
N ASN A 65 -12.49 0.08 19.55
CA ASN A 65 -13.43 1.15 19.25
C ASN A 65 -12.78 2.22 18.34
N ARG A 66 -11.56 2.61 18.63
CA ARG A 66 -10.82 3.56 17.80
C ARG A 66 -10.56 3.03 16.40
N GLN A 67 -10.13 1.77 16.27
CA GLN A 67 -9.89 1.15 14.98
C GLN A 67 -11.18 1.06 14.15
N ALA A 68 -12.31 0.72 14.78
CA ALA A 68 -13.62 0.71 14.13
C ALA A 68 -14.03 2.11 13.62
N ILE A 69 -13.79 3.16 14.42
CA ILE A 69 -14.01 4.54 13.98
C ILE A 69 -13.12 4.89 12.78
N PHE A 70 -11.84 4.50 12.78
CA PHE A 70 -10.93 4.76 11.67
C PHE A 70 -11.37 4.04 10.39
N PHE A 71 -11.88 2.80 10.51
CA PHE A 71 -12.49 2.09 9.38
C PHE A 71 -13.76 2.78 8.88
N ALA A 72 -14.61 3.27 9.77
CA ALA A 72 -15.84 4.00 9.38
C ALA A 72 -15.48 5.30 8.65
N VAL A 73 -14.59 6.12 9.20
CA VAL A 73 -14.13 7.38 8.57
C VAL A 73 -13.48 7.12 7.23
N GLY A 74 -12.50 6.20 7.16
CA GLY A 74 -11.84 5.85 5.92
C GLY A 74 -12.79 5.23 4.90
N GLY A 75 -13.76 4.44 5.34
CA GLY A 75 -14.82 3.89 4.50
C GLY A 75 -15.69 4.98 3.86
N VAL A 76 -16.12 5.98 4.63
CA VAL A 76 -16.86 7.13 4.09
C VAL A 76 -16.03 7.90 3.05
N VAL A 77 -14.75 8.16 3.34
CA VAL A 77 -13.83 8.82 2.39
C VAL A 77 -13.67 7.98 1.12
N SER A 78 -13.47 6.67 1.27
CA SER A 78 -13.36 5.73 0.14
C SER A 78 -14.61 5.75 -0.75
N LEU A 79 -15.80 5.70 -0.15
CA LEU A 79 -17.09 5.76 -0.87
C LEU A 79 -17.30 7.11 -1.58
N ALA A 80 -16.91 8.22 -0.95
CA ALA A 80 -16.96 9.54 -1.58
C ALA A 80 -16.08 9.62 -2.83
N LEU A 81 -14.88 9.01 -2.79
CA LEU A 81 -13.95 8.99 -3.91
C LEU A 81 -14.47 8.19 -5.12
N ILE A 82 -15.35 7.21 -4.94
CA ILE A 82 -15.93 6.44 -6.07
C ILE A 82 -16.65 7.38 -7.07
N LYS A 83 -17.32 8.41 -6.56
CA LYS A 83 -18.03 9.39 -7.38
C LYS A 83 -17.13 10.51 -7.91
N PHE A 84 -15.91 10.62 -7.40
CA PHE A 84 -14.98 11.68 -7.79
C PHE A 84 -14.25 11.33 -9.10
N ASP A 85 -14.17 12.29 -10.03
CA ASP A 85 -13.37 12.10 -11.23
C ASP A 85 -11.88 12.20 -10.92
N TYR A 86 -11.24 11.03 -10.87
CA TYR A 86 -9.81 10.94 -10.54
C TYR A 86 -8.91 11.68 -11.55
N SER A 87 -9.39 11.94 -12.79
CA SER A 87 -8.61 12.70 -13.80
C SER A 87 -8.26 14.12 -13.33
N ARG A 88 -9.08 14.71 -12.44
CA ARG A 88 -8.79 16.02 -11.84
C ARG A 88 -7.53 16.02 -10.97
N LEU A 89 -7.18 14.89 -10.37
CA LEU A 89 -5.97 14.76 -9.57
C LEU A 89 -4.70 14.91 -10.41
N ARG A 90 -4.74 14.50 -11.69
CA ARG A 90 -3.64 14.71 -12.62
C ARG A 90 -3.36 16.20 -12.83
N ILE A 91 -4.39 17.02 -12.96
CA ILE A 91 -4.27 18.47 -13.13
C ILE A 91 -3.71 19.12 -11.85
N ALA A 92 -4.21 18.66 -10.70
CA ALA A 92 -3.85 19.20 -9.39
C ALA A 92 -2.52 18.66 -8.84
N ARG A 93 -1.77 17.82 -9.56
CA ARG A 93 -0.58 17.10 -9.05
C ARG A 93 0.47 17.98 -8.38
N TRP A 94 0.72 19.18 -8.88
CA TRP A 94 1.71 20.08 -8.29
C TRP A 94 1.23 20.71 -6.97
N TRP A 95 -0.06 20.98 -6.86
CA TRP A 95 -0.68 21.38 -5.59
C TRP A 95 -0.63 20.24 -4.58
N ILE A 96 -0.88 19.00 -5.04
CA ILE A 96 -0.78 17.79 -4.22
C ILE A 96 0.67 17.59 -3.75
N TYR A 97 1.66 17.80 -4.62
CA TYR A 97 3.07 17.71 -4.26
C TYR A 97 3.47 18.79 -3.27
N GLY A 98 3.04 20.03 -3.48
CA GLY A 98 3.27 21.14 -2.53
C GLY A 98 2.64 20.85 -1.17
N PHE A 99 1.42 20.35 -1.14
CA PHE A 99 0.74 19.93 0.09
C PHE A 99 1.49 18.78 0.80
N LEU A 100 1.95 17.79 0.06
CA LEU A 100 2.77 16.70 0.60
C LEU A 100 4.04 17.24 1.27
N MET A 101 4.79 18.07 0.58
CA MET A 101 6.03 18.65 1.12
C MET A 101 5.76 19.52 2.34
N LEU A 102 4.72 20.36 2.27
CA LEU A 102 4.32 21.21 3.39
C LEU A 102 3.90 20.37 4.61
N SER A 103 3.12 19.30 4.41
CA SER A 103 2.67 18.44 5.52
C SER A 103 3.81 17.69 6.17
N ILE A 104 4.80 17.18 5.39
CA ILE A 104 6.00 16.55 5.93
C ILE A 104 6.79 17.59 6.75
N PHE A 105 6.98 18.79 6.21
CA PHE A 105 7.69 19.86 6.92
C PHE A 105 6.96 20.30 8.19
N ALA A 106 5.63 20.46 8.13
CA ALA A 106 4.82 20.82 9.29
C ALA A 106 4.96 19.82 10.45
N VAL A 107 4.96 18.50 10.15
CA VAL A 107 5.19 17.47 11.17
C VAL A 107 6.57 17.62 11.83
N LYS A 108 7.59 18.03 11.08
CA LYS A 108 8.94 18.26 11.64
C LYS A 108 8.99 19.46 12.60
N VAL A 109 8.14 20.48 12.37
CA VAL A 109 8.14 21.74 13.15
C VAL A 109 7.17 21.65 14.35
N ILE A 110 5.95 21.10 14.12
CA ILE A 110 4.84 21.16 15.08
C ILE A 110 4.54 19.76 15.67
N GLY A 111 5.18 18.71 15.15
CA GLY A 111 4.89 17.33 15.53
C GLY A 111 5.11 17.06 17.02
N SER A 112 4.27 16.23 17.59
CA SER A 112 4.42 15.73 18.95
C SER A 112 5.53 14.70 19.02
N GLU A 113 6.40 14.80 20.03
CA GLU A 113 7.38 13.76 20.30
C GLU A 113 6.70 12.53 20.88
N ALA A 114 6.71 11.44 20.14
CA ALA A 114 6.28 10.14 20.61
C ALA A 114 7.43 9.15 20.41
N LYS A 115 7.82 8.45 21.49
CA LYS A 115 8.90 7.44 21.47
C LYS A 115 10.23 7.95 20.91
N GLY A 116 10.60 9.22 21.21
CA GLY A 116 11.86 9.82 20.79
C GLY A 116 11.92 10.25 19.33
N SER A 117 10.78 10.35 18.64
CA SER A 117 10.71 10.87 17.27
C SER A 117 9.46 11.71 17.02
N GLN A 118 9.62 12.81 16.27
CA GLN A 118 8.52 13.66 15.81
C GLN A 118 8.02 13.13 14.46
N ARG A 119 6.97 12.31 14.47
CA ARG A 119 6.43 11.66 13.24
C ARG A 119 4.96 11.97 12.99
N SER A 120 4.26 12.49 13.98
CA SER A 120 2.83 12.71 13.91
C SER A 120 2.40 13.99 14.61
N ILE A 121 1.27 14.54 14.21
CA ILE A 121 0.58 15.64 14.89
C ILE A 121 -0.66 15.04 15.57
N ALA A 122 -0.79 15.27 16.87
CA ALA A 122 -1.96 14.85 17.62
C ALA A 122 -3.14 15.78 17.31
N LEU A 123 -4.20 15.24 16.71
CA LEU A 123 -5.46 15.92 16.43
C LEU A 123 -6.56 15.27 17.30
N GLY A 124 -6.53 15.53 18.60
CA GLY A 124 -7.42 14.87 19.55
C GLY A 124 -7.20 13.35 19.59
N PRO A 125 -8.24 12.53 19.34
CA PRO A 125 -8.09 11.07 19.33
C PRO A 125 -7.36 10.51 18.10
N PHE A 126 -7.14 11.34 17.06
CA PHE A 126 -6.52 10.97 15.80
C PHE A 126 -5.07 11.46 15.76
N GLN A 127 -4.14 10.58 15.38
CA GLN A 127 -2.75 10.96 15.13
C GLN A 127 -2.55 11.06 13.61
N TYR A 128 -2.34 12.28 13.13
CA TYR A 128 -2.03 12.53 11.73
C TYR A 128 -0.55 12.27 11.48
N GLN A 129 -0.26 11.32 10.61
CA GLN A 129 1.09 11.00 10.14
C GLN A 129 1.21 11.34 8.65
N ALA A 130 1.99 12.37 8.34
CA ALA A 130 2.13 12.88 6.97
C ALA A 130 2.73 11.84 6.02
N SER A 131 3.64 10.98 6.50
CA SER A 131 4.25 9.93 5.69
C SER A 131 3.23 8.87 5.24
N GLU A 132 2.19 8.57 6.03
CA GLU A 132 1.16 7.60 5.66
C GLU A 132 0.26 8.11 4.53
N LEU A 133 -0.30 9.31 4.66
CA LEU A 133 -1.07 9.94 3.60
C LEU A 133 -0.19 10.22 2.37
N GLY A 134 1.03 10.63 2.61
CA GLY A 134 2.00 10.98 1.57
C GLY A 134 2.32 9.85 0.60
N LYS A 135 2.23 8.58 1.01
CA LYS A 135 2.37 7.42 0.11
C LYS A 135 1.34 7.44 -1.02
N VAL A 136 0.10 7.76 -0.70
CA VAL A 136 -0.97 7.85 -1.71
C VAL A 136 -0.79 9.09 -2.58
N LEU A 137 -0.44 10.22 -1.96
CA LEU A 137 -0.22 11.47 -2.69
C LEU A 137 0.94 11.36 -3.68
N ILE A 138 2.05 10.73 -3.31
CA ILE A 138 3.20 10.55 -4.21
C ILE A 138 2.87 9.62 -5.38
N VAL A 139 2.04 8.57 -5.20
CA VAL A 139 1.52 7.76 -6.31
C VAL A 139 0.82 8.64 -7.34
N ILE A 140 -0.10 9.52 -6.89
CA ILE A 140 -0.85 10.42 -7.78
C ILE A 140 0.09 11.38 -8.53
N VAL A 141 1.05 11.97 -7.82
CA VAL A 141 2.01 12.93 -8.40
C VAL A 141 2.88 12.27 -9.47
N LEU A 142 3.50 11.13 -9.14
CA LEU A 142 4.39 10.43 -10.06
C LEU A 142 3.64 9.86 -11.25
N ALA A 143 2.44 9.29 -11.04
CA ALA A 143 1.58 8.81 -12.12
C ALA A 143 1.17 9.95 -13.07
N GLY A 144 0.78 11.11 -12.52
CA GLY A 144 0.43 12.29 -13.32
C GLY A 144 1.61 12.83 -14.12
N PHE A 145 2.80 12.89 -13.51
CA PHE A 145 4.01 13.33 -14.18
C PHE A 145 4.45 12.36 -15.29
N ALA A 146 4.38 11.05 -15.03
CA ALA A 146 4.70 10.02 -16.02
C ALA A 146 3.71 10.00 -17.19
N ALA A 147 2.39 10.14 -16.89
CA ALA A 147 1.35 10.18 -17.93
C ALA A 147 1.48 11.40 -18.87
N ASP A 148 1.91 12.57 -18.37
CA ASP A 148 2.17 13.74 -19.21
C ASP A 148 3.38 13.55 -20.14
N ARG A 149 4.29 12.66 -19.78
CA ARG A 149 5.51 12.35 -20.53
C ARG A 149 5.50 10.97 -21.18
N ALA A 150 4.32 10.44 -21.48
CA ALA A 150 4.15 9.10 -22.06
C ALA A 150 5.05 8.82 -23.27
N ARG A 151 5.29 9.82 -24.14
CA ARG A 151 6.16 9.71 -25.31
C ARG A 151 7.66 9.75 -24.98
N ARG A 152 8.05 10.17 -23.77
CA ARG A 152 9.44 10.39 -23.33
C ARG A 152 9.86 9.46 -22.17
N LEU A 153 9.09 8.42 -21.90
CA LEU A 153 9.36 7.48 -20.79
C LEU A 153 10.66 6.66 -21.01
N GLN A 154 11.16 6.61 -22.24
CA GLN A 154 12.42 5.98 -22.57
C GLN A 154 13.65 6.89 -22.40
N GLU A 155 13.43 8.18 -22.12
CA GLU A 155 14.52 9.14 -21.89
C GLU A 155 15.04 9.04 -20.47
N ARG A 156 16.38 9.10 -20.31
CA ARG A 156 17.04 9.07 -18.99
C ARG A 156 16.61 10.26 -18.11
N ASP A 157 16.39 11.44 -18.72
CA ASP A 157 15.94 12.65 -18.03
C ASP A 157 14.57 12.44 -17.36
N THR A 158 13.62 11.81 -18.06
CA THR A 158 12.30 11.51 -17.49
C THR A 158 12.40 10.53 -16.32
N THR A 159 13.22 9.48 -16.45
CA THR A 159 13.47 8.53 -15.35
C THR A 159 14.09 9.22 -14.14
N ALA A 160 15.10 10.07 -14.36
CA ALA A 160 15.77 10.81 -13.28
C ALA A 160 14.81 11.75 -12.56
N ARG A 161 13.94 12.47 -13.27
CA ARG A 161 12.95 13.37 -12.67
C ARG A 161 11.89 12.63 -11.87
N ILE A 162 11.39 11.49 -12.35
CA ILE A 162 10.44 10.66 -11.59
C ILE A 162 11.10 10.18 -10.28
N MET A 163 12.34 9.70 -10.37
CA MET A 163 13.09 9.28 -9.17
C MET A 163 13.33 10.45 -8.21
N LEU A 164 13.75 11.62 -8.69
CA LEU A 164 13.95 12.80 -7.84
C LEU A 164 12.68 13.24 -7.15
N LEU A 165 11.55 13.32 -7.88
CA LEU A 165 10.25 13.68 -7.28
C LEU A 165 9.82 12.71 -6.19
N GLY A 166 10.14 11.43 -6.29
CA GLY A 166 9.85 10.43 -5.26
C GLY A 166 10.87 10.42 -4.12
N LEU A 167 12.17 10.57 -4.43
CA LEU A 167 13.24 10.49 -3.44
C LEU A 167 13.36 11.75 -2.58
N ILE A 168 12.99 12.94 -3.08
CA ILE A 168 13.00 14.17 -2.26
C ILE A 168 12.10 14.02 -1.03
N PRO A 169 10.78 13.72 -1.14
CA PRO A 169 9.95 13.51 0.05
C PRO A 169 10.40 12.30 0.85
N ALA A 170 10.91 11.23 0.23
CA ALA A 170 11.48 10.08 0.93
C ALA A 170 12.67 10.49 1.85
N ALA A 171 13.56 11.35 1.36
CA ALA A 171 14.67 11.85 2.15
C ALA A 171 14.19 12.70 3.35
N PHE A 172 13.19 13.56 3.18
CA PHE A 172 12.60 14.31 4.29
C PHE A 172 11.92 13.40 5.33
N VAL A 173 11.24 12.34 4.88
CA VAL A 173 10.64 11.33 5.77
C VAL A 173 11.74 10.55 6.51
N MET A 174 12.86 10.25 5.85
CA MET A 174 14.03 9.61 6.49
C MET A 174 14.66 10.46 7.58
N VAL A 175 14.69 11.80 7.41
CA VAL A 175 15.15 12.76 8.44
C VAL A 175 14.19 12.77 9.66
N GLN A 176 12.93 12.34 9.53
CA GLN A 176 11.96 12.16 10.62
C GLN A 176 12.05 10.76 11.30
N PRO A 177 13.18 10.14 11.36
CA PRO A 177 13.55 8.73 11.58
C PRO A 177 12.46 7.69 11.16
N ASP A 178 11.82 7.85 10.00
CA ASP A 178 10.84 6.92 9.44
C ASP A 178 11.43 6.22 8.20
N LEU A 179 12.36 5.30 8.46
CA LEU A 179 13.02 4.52 7.41
C LEU A 179 12.02 3.67 6.63
N GLY A 180 11.04 3.08 7.32
CA GLY A 180 10.03 2.24 6.70
C GLY A 180 9.25 2.97 5.61
N SER A 181 8.63 4.09 5.96
CA SER A 181 7.89 4.89 4.98
C SER A 181 8.77 5.39 3.85
N SER A 182 10.01 5.80 4.11
CA SER A 182 10.93 6.27 3.04
C SER A 182 11.23 5.17 2.00
N LEU A 183 11.38 3.92 2.43
CA LEU A 183 11.54 2.78 1.52
C LEU A 183 10.30 2.55 0.65
N VAL A 184 9.10 2.75 1.21
CA VAL A 184 7.84 2.65 0.44
C VAL A 184 7.79 3.71 -0.66
N TYR A 185 8.24 4.95 -0.41
CA TYR A 185 8.32 5.99 -1.46
C TYR A 185 9.28 5.58 -2.59
N GLY A 186 10.41 4.99 -2.24
CA GLY A 186 11.34 4.43 -3.23
C GLY A 186 10.72 3.31 -4.07
N ALA A 187 10.03 2.37 -3.42
CA ALA A 187 9.33 1.27 -4.08
C ALA A 187 8.22 1.77 -5.00
N ILE A 188 7.42 2.77 -4.58
CA ILE A 188 6.40 3.42 -5.41
C ILE A 188 7.05 4.04 -6.66
N SER A 189 8.17 4.76 -6.50
CA SER A 189 8.86 5.41 -7.61
C SER A 189 9.35 4.43 -8.66
N LEU A 190 9.95 3.31 -8.21
CA LEU A 190 10.36 2.22 -9.09
C LEU A 190 9.18 1.54 -9.77
N ALA A 191 8.08 1.32 -9.04
CA ALA A 191 6.87 0.71 -9.59
C ALA A 191 6.22 1.59 -10.66
N ILE A 192 6.11 2.90 -10.46
CA ILE A 192 5.61 3.83 -11.47
C ILE A 192 6.46 3.77 -12.74
N LEU A 193 7.79 3.75 -12.62
CA LEU A 193 8.69 3.56 -13.77
C LEU A 193 8.45 2.23 -14.48
N TYR A 194 8.25 1.15 -13.73
CA TYR A 194 7.98 -0.17 -14.29
C TYR A 194 6.68 -0.20 -15.09
N PHE A 195 5.58 0.25 -14.49
CA PHE A 195 4.28 0.28 -15.16
C PHE A 195 4.21 1.30 -16.30
N ALA A 196 5.06 2.33 -16.26
CA ALA A 196 5.21 3.28 -17.36
C ALA A 196 6.00 2.72 -18.56
N GLY A 197 6.58 1.52 -18.45
CA GLY A 197 7.34 0.89 -19.54
C GLY A 197 8.77 1.44 -19.70
N THR A 198 9.39 1.89 -18.61
CA THR A 198 10.79 2.35 -18.61
C THR A 198 11.73 1.19 -18.99
N PRO A 199 12.76 1.39 -19.84
CA PRO A 199 13.68 0.35 -20.27
C PRO A 199 14.47 -0.29 -19.11
N ALA A 200 14.69 -1.60 -19.16
CA ALA A 200 15.41 -2.36 -18.12
C ALA A 200 16.81 -1.80 -17.81
N ARG A 201 17.49 -1.20 -18.81
CA ARG A 201 18.80 -0.54 -18.62
C ARG A 201 18.77 0.60 -17.59
N HIS A 202 17.64 1.32 -17.45
CA HIS A 202 17.49 2.36 -16.44
C HIS A 202 17.36 1.76 -15.04
N PHE A 203 16.64 0.64 -14.88
CA PHE A 203 16.58 -0.09 -13.62
C PHE A 203 17.95 -0.60 -13.20
N LEU A 204 18.71 -1.18 -14.14
CA LEU A 204 20.07 -1.62 -13.86
C LEU A 204 20.94 -0.47 -13.36
N ALA A 205 20.87 0.70 -14.01
CA ALA A 205 21.59 1.90 -13.56
C ALA A 205 21.14 2.38 -12.20
N LEU A 206 19.82 2.38 -11.91
CA LEU A 206 19.27 2.77 -10.61
C LEU A 206 19.68 1.80 -9.51
N PHE A 207 19.65 0.49 -9.75
CA PHE A 207 20.12 -0.51 -8.79
C PHE A 207 21.63 -0.42 -8.56
N ALA A 208 22.43 -0.19 -9.60
CA ALA A 208 23.87 0.04 -9.46
C ALA A 208 24.17 1.30 -8.63
N LEU A 209 23.45 2.41 -8.90
CA LEU A 209 23.58 3.64 -8.12
C LEU A 209 23.15 3.42 -6.65
N GLY A 210 22.05 2.69 -6.43
CA GLY A 210 21.60 2.31 -5.09
C GLY A 210 22.63 1.45 -4.34
N ALA A 211 23.22 0.47 -5.00
CA ALA A 211 24.26 -0.37 -4.42
C ALA A 211 25.50 0.45 -4.03
N VAL A 212 25.93 1.38 -4.91
CA VAL A 212 27.02 2.31 -4.61
C VAL A 212 26.67 3.20 -3.42
N ALA A 213 25.45 3.79 -3.38
CA ALA A 213 25.02 4.61 -2.26
C ALA A 213 25.00 3.83 -0.94
N ILE A 214 24.46 2.60 -0.94
CA ILE A 214 24.47 1.70 0.23
C ILE A 214 25.91 1.40 0.66
N SER A 215 26.81 1.09 -0.27
CA SER A 215 28.21 0.81 0.03
C SER A 215 28.93 2.01 0.63
N ILE A 216 28.63 3.22 0.14
CA ILE A 216 29.16 4.46 0.73
C ILE A 216 28.65 4.62 2.18
N VAL A 217 27.36 4.45 2.43
CA VAL A 217 26.75 4.65 3.75
C VAL A 217 27.20 3.58 4.75
N LEU A 218 27.32 2.31 4.33
CA LEU A 218 27.63 1.21 5.24
C LEU A 218 29.12 0.94 5.43
N VAL A 219 29.94 1.26 4.43
CA VAL A 219 31.37 0.90 4.44
C VAL A 219 32.26 2.13 4.37
N ALA A 220 32.14 2.95 3.33
CA ALA A 220 33.09 4.04 3.08
C ALA A 220 33.00 5.16 4.13
N ALA A 221 31.79 5.60 4.49
CA ALA A 221 31.61 6.68 5.44
C ALA A 221 32.04 6.32 6.88
N PRO A 222 31.71 5.13 7.44
CA PRO A 222 32.24 4.68 8.72
C PRO A 222 33.76 4.50 8.69
N ALA A 223 34.36 4.00 7.61
CA ALA A 223 35.80 3.86 7.46
C ALA A 223 36.51 5.23 7.43
N ALA A 224 35.83 6.28 6.93
CA ALA A 224 36.33 7.67 6.96
C ALA A 224 36.03 8.40 8.30
N GLY A 225 35.47 7.72 9.30
CA GLY A 225 35.15 8.33 10.62
C GLY A 225 33.88 9.19 10.63
N VAL A 226 33.07 9.17 9.56
CA VAL A 226 31.83 9.94 9.42
C VAL A 226 30.62 9.00 9.34
N PRO A 227 30.08 8.46 10.47
CA PRO A 227 28.93 7.59 10.43
C PRO A 227 27.68 8.37 9.98
N LEU A 228 27.14 8.01 8.81
CA LEU A 228 25.93 8.62 8.24
C LEU A 228 24.64 8.02 8.82
N LEU A 229 24.73 6.85 9.43
CA LEU A 229 23.59 6.19 10.07
C LEU A 229 23.43 6.64 11.51
N HIS A 230 22.19 6.94 11.89
CA HIS A 230 21.85 7.14 13.30
C HIS A 230 21.92 5.82 14.06
N GLY A 231 22.21 5.85 15.36
CA GLY A 231 22.38 4.66 16.19
C GLY A 231 21.26 3.64 16.02
N TYR A 232 19.98 4.07 16.06
CA TYR A 232 18.82 3.19 15.89
C TYR A 232 18.73 2.50 14.51
N GLN A 233 19.25 3.11 13.44
CA GLN A 233 19.27 2.52 12.09
C GLN A 233 20.33 1.42 12.00
N LYS A 234 21.49 1.69 12.63
CA LYS A 234 22.56 0.71 12.76
C LYS A 234 22.10 -0.47 13.61
N ASP A 235 21.42 -0.22 14.73
CA ASP A 235 20.91 -1.27 15.62
C ASP A 235 19.93 -2.20 14.87
N ARG A 236 19.00 -1.66 14.08
CA ARG A 236 18.08 -2.46 13.28
C ARG A 236 18.77 -3.36 12.26
N LEU A 237 19.82 -2.86 11.62
CA LEU A 237 20.58 -3.63 10.63
C LEU A 237 21.44 -4.70 11.29
N THR A 238 22.14 -4.35 12.37
CA THR A 238 22.97 -5.29 13.14
C THR A 238 22.12 -6.37 13.83
N SER A 239 20.98 -6.02 14.38
CA SER A 239 20.05 -6.99 14.98
C SER A 239 19.49 -7.98 13.96
N PHE A 240 19.29 -7.54 12.71
CA PHE A 240 18.87 -8.43 11.63
C PHE A 240 19.96 -9.44 11.25
N LEU A 241 21.23 -8.97 11.17
CA LEU A 241 22.36 -9.83 10.81
C LEU A 241 22.79 -10.76 11.95
N HIS A 242 22.65 -10.31 13.18
CA HIS A 242 23.06 -11.03 14.40
C HIS A 242 21.98 -10.92 15.49
N PRO A 243 20.83 -11.61 15.35
CA PRO A 243 19.70 -11.50 16.27
C PRO A 243 20.03 -11.90 17.72
N SER A 244 20.99 -12.78 17.90
CA SER A 244 21.41 -13.28 19.22
C SER A 244 22.26 -12.28 20.02
N SER A 245 22.84 -11.28 19.38
CA SER A 245 23.71 -10.30 20.05
C SER A 245 22.95 -9.13 20.67
N ASP A 246 21.71 -8.85 20.24
CA ASP A 246 20.86 -7.78 20.73
C ASP A 246 19.65 -8.34 21.50
N THR A 247 19.84 -8.57 22.80
CA THR A 247 18.81 -9.16 23.69
C THR A 247 17.81 -8.13 24.24
N ASN A 248 18.03 -6.82 24.03
CA ASN A 248 17.27 -5.79 24.76
C ASN A 248 16.45 -4.85 23.89
N ARG A 249 16.57 -4.92 22.53
CA ARG A 249 15.93 -3.96 21.60
C ARG A 249 15.32 -4.66 20.38
N ALA A 250 15.76 -4.31 19.19
CA ALA A 250 15.21 -4.83 17.94
C ALA A 250 15.36 -6.36 17.80
N GLY A 251 16.50 -6.93 18.21
CA GLY A 251 16.71 -8.38 18.23
C GLY A 251 15.74 -9.11 19.16
N TYR A 252 15.44 -8.53 20.33
CA TYR A 252 14.43 -9.08 21.24
C TYR A 252 13.05 -9.13 20.57
N GLN A 253 12.59 -8.03 19.96
CA GLN A 253 11.28 -7.98 19.27
C GLN A 253 11.18 -9.03 18.15
N GLN A 254 12.25 -9.19 17.36
CA GLN A 254 12.31 -10.18 16.30
C GLN A 254 12.22 -11.60 16.82
N ASN A 255 12.96 -11.91 17.87
CA ASN A 255 12.94 -13.23 18.51
C ASN A 255 11.56 -13.53 19.13
N GLN A 256 10.94 -12.56 19.81
CA GLN A 256 9.59 -12.75 20.36
C GLN A 256 8.54 -12.94 19.27
N SER A 257 8.67 -12.25 18.13
CA SER A 257 7.81 -12.47 16.96
C SER A 257 7.93 -13.89 16.42
N LEU A 258 9.15 -14.40 16.28
CA LEU A 258 9.40 -15.78 15.82
C LEU A 258 8.85 -16.82 16.79
N ILE A 259 9.01 -16.61 18.11
CA ILE A 259 8.45 -17.47 19.15
C ILE A 259 6.93 -17.46 19.09
N ALA A 260 6.30 -16.27 18.92
CA ALA A 260 4.86 -16.14 18.80
C ALA A 260 4.32 -16.96 17.62
N ILE A 261 4.85 -16.70 16.41
CA ILE A 261 4.42 -17.41 15.20
C ILE A 261 4.67 -18.91 15.30
N GLY A 262 5.86 -19.32 15.76
CA GLY A 262 6.22 -20.74 15.92
C GLY A 262 5.34 -21.47 16.94
N SER A 263 4.95 -20.78 18.01
CA SER A 263 4.08 -21.35 19.05
C SER A 263 2.65 -21.60 18.57
N GLY A 264 2.18 -20.87 17.54
CA GLY A 264 0.84 -20.98 16.99
C GLY A 264 0.59 -22.24 16.16
N GLN A 265 1.64 -22.88 15.64
CA GLN A 265 1.55 -24.11 14.84
C GLN A 265 0.47 -24.04 13.74
N LYS A 266 -0.40 -25.06 13.59
CA LYS A 266 -1.42 -25.15 12.54
C LYS A 266 -2.65 -24.28 12.85
N THR A 267 -3.21 -24.35 14.04
CA THR A 267 -4.53 -23.76 14.39
C THR A 267 -4.47 -22.66 15.44
N GLY A 268 -3.28 -22.35 15.94
CA GLY A 268 -3.07 -21.30 16.92
C GLY A 268 -3.28 -21.74 18.37
N ARG A 269 -2.93 -20.83 19.29
CA ARG A 269 -3.07 -21.03 20.75
C ARG A 269 -4.37 -20.42 21.29
N GLY A 270 -5.10 -19.64 20.47
CA GLY A 270 -6.33 -18.95 20.90
C GLY A 270 -6.10 -18.06 22.14
N ASP A 271 -6.91 -18.23 23.17
CA ASP A 271 -6.80 -17.46 24.42
C ASP A 271 -5.60 -17.84 25.29
N ARG A 272 -4.86 -18.91 24.93
CA ARG A 272 -3.61 -19.33 25.56
C ARG A 272 -2.37 -18.67 24.93
N ALA A 273 -2.56 -17.68 24.06
CA ALA A 273 -1.49 -16.88 23.47
C ALA A 273 -0.75 -16.12 24.58
N THR A 274 0.52 -16.42 24.80
CA THR A 274 1.31 -15.90 25.93
C THR A 274 2.14 -14.70 25.52
N GLN A 275 2.69 -14.68 24.28
CA GLN A 275 3.58 -13.63 23.82
C GLN A 275 2.84 -12.30 23.66
N THR A 276 1.61 -12.37 23.17
CA THR A 276 0.75 -11.19 22.97
C THR A 276 0.01 -10.78 24.25
N LYS A 277 -0.47 -11.74 25.06
CA LYS A 277 -1.25 -11.46 26.28
C LYS A 277 -0.41 -10.87 27.41
N PHE A 278 0.82 -11.30 27.58
CA PHE A 278 1.72 -10.81 28.64
C PHE A 278 2.67 -9.70 28.16
N ASN A 279 2.39 -9.08 27.01
CA ASN A 279 3.19 -7.98 26.44
C ASN A 279 4.70 -8.32 26.28
N PHE A 280 5.05 -9.61 26.09
CA PHE A 280 6.42 -9.99 25.74
C PHE A 280 6.83 -9.47 24.36
N LEU A 281 5.85 -9.23 23.46
CA LEU A 281 6.05 -8.64 22.15
C LEU A 281 5.56 -7.18 22.18
N PRO A 282 6.45 -6.19 22.38
CA PRO A 282 6.09 -4.78 22.24
C PRO A 282 5.56 -4.47 20.84
N GLU A 283 4.67 -3.48 20.72
CA GLU A 283 4.08 -3.06 19.44
C GLU A 283 3.34 -4.19 18.69
N HIS A 284 2.80 -5.16 19.41
CA HIS A 284 2.08 -6.31 18.84
C HIS A 284 0.83 -5.89 18.05
N HIS A 285 0.17 -4.80 18.44
CA HIS A 285 -1.03 -4.29 17.76
C HIS A 285 -0.72 -3.36 16.57
N THR A 286 0.52 -2.91 16.39
CA THR A 286 0.97 -2.07 15.28
C THR A 286 1.83 -2.86 14.29
N ASP A 287 3.13 -2.90 14.51
CA ASP A 287 4.10 -3.44 13.54
C ASP A 287 4.12 -4.97 13.49
N PHE A 288 3.79 -5.63 14.62
CA PHE A 288 3.84 -7.08 14.77
C PHE A 288 2.47 -7.77 14.78
N ILE A 289 1.43 -7.13 14.23
CA ILE A 289 0.09 -7.73 14.18
C ILE A 289 0.05 -9.08 13.46
N ASN A 290 0.91 -9.29 12.47
CA ASN A 290 1.04 -10.59 11.80
C ASN A 290 1.52 -11.69 12.75
N ALA A 291 2.37 -11.37 13.72
CA ALA A 291 2.79 -12.33 14.75
C ALA A 291 1.63 -12.67 15.71
N VAL A 292 0.76 -11.71 16.02
CA VAL A 292 -0.48 -11.96 16.78
C VAL A 292 -1.38 -12.95 16.05
N VAL A 293 -1.58 -12.73 14.74
CA VAL A 293 -2.36 -13.63 13.87
C VAL A 293 -1.74 -15.04 13.91
N GLY A 294 -0.42 -15.13 13.76
CA GLY A 294 0.32 -16.39 13.78
C GLY A 294 0.19 -17.11 15.13
N GLU A 295 0.32 -16.42 16.26
CA GLU A 295 0.21 -17.02 17.58
C GLU A 295 -1.23 -17.50 17.89
N ARG A 296 -2.23 -16.64 17.63
CA ARG A 296 -3.62 -16.91 18.01
C ARG A 296 -4.34 -17.88 17.11
N TRP A 297 -4.16 -17.77 15.79
CA TRP A 297 -4.88 -18.58 14.77
C TRP A 297 -3.95 -19.47 13.95
N GLY A 298 -2.66 -19.46 14.25
CA GLY A 298 -1.67 -20.33 13.63
C GLY A 298 -1.54 -20.12 12.13
N PHE A 299 -1.10 -21.18 11.46
CA PHE A 299 -0.95 -21.18 10.00
C PHE A 299 -2.27 -20.90 9.27
N VAL A 300 -3.40 -21.42 9.75
CA VAL A 300 -4.72 -21.20 9.12
C VAL A 300 -5.11 -19.73 9.12
N GLY A 301 -4.93 -19.03 10.25
CA GLY A 301 -5.19 -17.59 10.33
C GLY A 301 -4.27 -16.76 9.44
N ALA A 302 -2.97 -17.06 9.44
CA ALA A 302 -2.00 -16.38 8.57
C ALA A 302 -2.30 -16.63 7.10
N ALA A 303 -2.63 -17.87 6.71
CA ALA A 303 -3.01 -18.22 5.34
C ALA A 303 -4.28 -17.48 4.88
N LEU A 304 -5.29 -17.35 5.76
CA LEU A 304 -6.50 -16.58 5.45
C LEU A 304 -6.16 -15.11 5.18
N VAL A 305 -5.39 -14.45 6.05
CA VAL A 305 -5.02 -13.05 5.89
C VAL A 305 -4.18 -12.84 4.63
N LEU A 306 -3.20 -13.70 4.36
CA LEU A 306 -2.39 -13.64 3.15
C LEU A 306 -3.21 -13.89 1.88
N SER A 307 -4.20 -14.78 1.92
CA SER A 307 -5.12 -15.03 0.80
C SER A 307 -5.99 -13.81 0.51
N LEU A 308 -6.46 -13.08 1.53
CA LEU A 308 -7.19 -11.83 1.36
C LEU A 308 -6.30 -10.74 0.72
N TYR A 309 -5.02 -10.63 1.14
CA TYR A 309 -4.08 -9.73 0.46
C TYR A 309 -3.80 -10.15 -0.98
N ALA A 310 -3.62 -11.43 -1.25
CA ALA A 310 -3.43 -11.94 -2.61
C ALA A 310 -4.64 -11.59 -3.49
N LEU A 311 -5.86 -11.73 -2.97
CA LEU A 311 -7.10 -11.35 -3.65
C LEU A 311 -7.17 -9.85 -3.91
N LEU A 312 -6.82 -9.01 -2.93
CA LEU A 312 -6.79 -7.55 -3.03
C LEU A 312 -5.79 -7.10 -4.11
N ILE A 313 -4.56 -7.64 -4.07
CA ILE A 313 -3.49 -7.33 -5.02
C ILE A 313 -3.87 -7.80 -6.42
N TRP A 314 -4.33 -9.03 -6.57
CA TRP A 314 -4.80 -9.57 -7.84
C TRP A 314 -5.90 -8.71 -8.45
N ARG A 315 -6.86 -8.27 -7.63
CA ARG A 315 -7.95 -7.43 -8.11
C ARG A 315 -7.48 -6.04 -8.50
N GLY A 316 -6.55 -5.46 -7.73
CA GLY A 316 -5.89 -4.19 -8.08
C GLY A 316 -5.15 -4.25 -9.42
N LEU A 317 -4.42 -5.34 -9.70
CA LEU A 317 -3.78 -5.58 -11.00
C LEU A 317 -4.81 -5.69 -12.14
N ARG A 318 -5.97 -6.31 -11.90
CA ARG A 318 -7.06 -6.33 -12.88
C ARG A 318 -7.63 -4.94 -13.13
N ILE A 319 -7.76 -4.12 -12.10
CA ILE A 319 -8.24 -2.74 -12.24
C ILE A 319 -7.26 -1.88 -13.06
N LEU A 320 -5.95 -2.09 -12.89
CA LEU A 320 -4.93 -1.45 -13.72
C LEU A 320 -5.18 -1.68 -15.22
N THR A 321 -5.50 -2.91 -15.63
CA THR A 321 -5.77 -3.23 -17.05
C THR A 321 -7.11 -2.69 -17.56
N MET A 322 -8.02 -2.33 -16.66
CA MET A 322 -9.36 -1.79 -16.97
C MET A 322 -9.40 -0.25 -16.95
N ALA A 323 -8.32 0.42 -16.59
CA ALA A 323 -8.28 1.86 -16.49
C ALA A 323 -8.58 2.54 -17.83
N LYS A 324 -9.33 3.66 -17.80
CA LYS A 324 -9.71 4.41 -19.03
C LYS A 324 -8.54 5.10 -19.72
N ASP A 325 -7.47 5.40 -18.97
CA ASP A 325 -6.30 6.16 -19.42
C ASP A 325 -5.01 5.70 -18.72
N LEU A 326 -3.87 6.13 -19.25
CA LEU A 326 -2.54 5.81 -18.69
C LEU A 326 -2.38 6.31 -17.24
N PHE A 327 -2.93 7.49 -16.93
CA PHE A 327 -2.85 8.03 -15.57
C PHE A 327 -3.52 7.09 -14.55
N GLY A 328 -4.76 6.65 -14.84
CA GLY A 328 -5.46 5.70 -13.99
C GLY A 328 -4.73 4.37 -13.85
N ALA A 329 -4.17 3.85 -14.96
CA ALA A 329 -3.37 2.63 -14.94
C ALA A 329 -2.14 2.78 -14.02
N LEU A 330 -1.39 3.88 -14.13
CA LEU A 330 -0.22 4.14 -13.30
C LEU A 330 -0.58 4.35 -11.82
N VAL A 331 -1.70 5.03 -11.53
CA VAL A 331 -2.20 5.17 -10.15
C VAL A 331 -2.55 3.81 -9.57
N ALA A 332 -3.29 2.97 -10.30
CA ALA A 332 -3.63 1.62 -9.86
C ALA A 332 -2.38 0.76 -9.63
N GLY A 333 -1.42 0.79 -10.57
CA GLY A 333 -0.14 0.10 -10.45
C GLY A 333 0.69 0.55 -9.25
N GLY A 334 0.77 1.86 -9.03
CA GLY A 334 1.47 2.45 -7.89
C GLY A 334 0.85 2.07 -6.54
N ILE A 335 -0.49 2.07 -6.44
CA ILE A 335 -1.21 1.62 -5.22
C ILE A 335 -0.96 0.13 -4.96
N VAL A 336 -1.09 -0.70 -5.99
CA VAL A 336 -0.86 -2.16 -5.85
C VAL A 336 0.56 -2.45 -5.41
N ALA A 337 1.55 -1.80 -6.01
CA ALA A 337 2.95 -1.96 -5.64
C ALA A 337 3.23 -1.47 -4.21
N MET A 338 2.63 -0.34 -3.81
CA MET A 338 2.69 0.18 -2.44
C MET A 338 2.18 -0.87 -1.44
N LEU A 339 0.98 -1.42 -1.67
CA LEU A 339 0.38 -2.42 -0.79
C LEU A 339 1.19 -3.71 -0.76
N LEU A 340 1.61 -4.21 -1.92
CA LEU A 340 2.44 -5.41 -2.04
C LEU A 340 3.75 -5.27 -1.26
N PHE A 341 4.44 -4.13 -1.44
CA PHE A 341 5.70 -3.87 -0.74
C PHE A 341 5.51 -3.80 0.79
N GLN A 342 4.46 -3.11 1.27
CA GLN A 342 4.16 -3.03 2.69
C GLN A 342 3.85 -4.40 3.30
N VAL A 343 3.02 -5.22 2.63
CA VAL A 343 2.70 -6.59 3.06
C VAL A 343 3.98 -7.44 3.09
N PHE A 344 4.77 -7.39 2.01
CA PHE A 344 5.99 -8.20 1.89
C PHE A 344 7.00 -7.86 2.99
N VAL A 345 7.23 -6.57 3.24
CA VAL A 345 8.19 -6.14 4.27
C VAL A 345 7.67 -6.43 5.67
N ASN A 346 6.38 -6.18 5.97
CA ASN A 346 5.84 -6.43 7.30
C ASN A 346 5.83 -7.94 7.63
N VAL A 347 5.33 -8.77 6.73
CA VAL A 347 5.36 -10.23 6.92
C VAL A 347 6.80 -10.74 6.98
N GLY A 348 7.67 -10.24 6.11
CA GLY A 348 9.09 -10.61 6.10
C GLY A 348 9.82 -10.27 7.39
N MET A 349 9.57 -9.08 7.98
CA MET A 349 10.20 -8.72 9.26
C MET A 349 9.69 -9.55 10.43
N THR A 350 8.39 -9.90 10.44
CA THR A 350 7.83 -10.76 11.51
C THR A 350 8.33 -12.19 11.44
N LEU A 351 8.69 -12.66 10.23
CA LEU A 351 9.31 -13.97 9.98
C LEU A 351 10.84 -13.95 10.07
N GLY A 352 11.47 -12.81 10.40
CA GLY A 352 12.92 -12.71 10.49
C GLY A 352 13.66 -12.74 9.16
N ILE A 353 12.95 -12.62 8.02
CA ILE A 353 13.55 -12.61 6.67
C ILE A 353 14.01 -11.20 6.27
N MET A 354 13.45 -10.17 6.92
CA MET A 354 13.76 -8.75 6.68
C MET A 354 14.05 -8.03 8.00
N PRO A 355 14.82 -6.93 7.95
CA PRO A 355 15.05 -6.10 9.14
C PRO A 355 13.75 -5.43 9.62
N ILE A 356 13.67 -5.11 10.89
CA ILE A 356 12.53 -4.40 11.47
C ILE A 356 12.50 -2.97 10.93
N THR A 357 11.50 -2.66 10.11
CA THR A 357 11.35 -1.36 9.46
C THR A 357 10.32 -0.45 10.11
N GLY A 358 9.36 -1.02 10.86
CA GLY A 358 8.24 -0.27 11.43
C GLY A 358 7.18 0.10 10.37
N ILE A 359 7.09 -0.66 9.28
CA ILE A 359 6.02 -0.51 8.28
C ILE A 359 4.77 -1.24 8.77
N PRO A 360 3.63 -0.54 8.96
CA PRO A 360 2.40 -1.20 9.37
C PRO A 360 1.85 -2.10 8.27
N LEU A 361 1.18 -3.18 8.66
CA LEU A 361 0.47 -4.06 7.73
C LEU A 361 -0.86 -3.41 7.31
N PRO A 362 -1.04 -3.05 6.01
CA PRO A 362 -2.20 -2.29 5.54
C PRO A 362 -3.54 -2.91 5.96
N LEU A 363 -4.47 -2.15 6.51
CA LEU A 363 -5.77 -2.58 7.03
C LEU A 363 -5.74 -3.56 8.21
N MET A 364 -4.59 -4.12 8.58
CA MET A 364 -4.48 -5.04 9.71
C MET A 364 -3.96 -4.34 10.96
N SER A 365 -2.89 -3.56 10.83
CA SER A 365 -2.26 -2.85 11.95
C SER A 365 -3.17 -1.78 12.52
N TYR A 366 -3.08 -1.57 13.84
CA TYR A 366 -3.69 -0.43 14.49
C TYR A 366 -3.04 0.88 14.04
N GLY A 367 -3.86 1.84 13.60
CA GLY A 367 -3.35 3.17 13.23
C GLY A 367 -4.31 3.97 12.37
N GLY A 368 -4.80 5.11 12.89
CA GLY A 368 -5.77 5.94 12.18
C GLY A 368 -5.28 6.43 10.82
N SER A 369 -4.09 7.02 10.76
CA SER A 369 -3.53 7.52 9.50
C SER A 369 -3.29 6.43 8.47
N SER A 370 -2.77 5.26 8.88
CA SER A 370 -2.51 4.14 7.98
C SER A 370 -3.80 3.57 7.41
N VAL A 371 -4.81 3.32 8.26
CA VAL A 371 -6.11 2.80 7.84
C VAL A 371 -6.83 3.75 6.89
N VAL A 372 -6.92 5.05 7.24
CA VAL A 372 -7.60 6.05 6.41
C VAL A 372 -6.88 6.24 5.08
N SER A 373 -5.54 6.30 5.07
CA SER A 373 -4.75 6.43 3.83
C SER A 373 -4.90 5.20 2.93
N THR A 374 -4.91 4.00 3.51
CA THR A 374 -5.10 2.76 2.74
C THR A 374 -6.51 2.69 2.15
N LEU A 375 -7.56 3.07 2.91
CA LEU A 375 -8.93 3.13 2.40
C LEU A 375 -9.11 4.21 1.33
N LEU A 376 -8.41 5.34 1.44
CA LEU A 376 -8.33 6.35 0.38
C LEU A 376 -7.73 5.77 -0.91
N ALA A 377 -6.64 5.02 -0.81
CA ALA A 377 -6.03 4.33 -1.96
C ALA A 377 -7.01 3.32 -2.59
N ILE A 378 -7.75 2.56 -1.77
CA ILE A 378 -8.78 1.62 -2.23
C ILE A 378 -9.95 2.36 -2.91
N GLY A 379 -10.36 3.51 -2.36
CA GLY A 379 -11.38 4.37 -2.99
C GLY A 379 -10.95 4.84 -4.38
N LEU A 380 -9.67 5.19 -4.56
CA LEU A 380 -9.11 5.52 -5.88
C LEU A 380 -9.14 4.31 -6.83
N LEU A 381 -8.78 3.11 -6.37
CA LEU A 381 -8.91 1.90 -7.19
C LEU A 381 -10.36 1.67 -7.63
N GLN A 382 -11.33 1.83 -6.73
CA GLN A 382 -12.75 1.72 -7.06
C GLN A 382 -13.18 2.79 -8.07
N ALA A 383 -12.73 4.05 -7.93
CA ALA A 383 -13.02 5.12 -8.87
C ALA A 383 -12.47 4.81 -10.28
N ILE A 384 -11.25 4.28 -10.36
CA ILE A 384 -10.62 3.86 -11.62
C ILE A 384 -11.43 2.73 -12.27
N TYR A 385 -11.86 1.72 -11.49
CA TYR A 385 -12.69 0.63 -11.95
C TYR A 385 -14.02 1.11 -12.54
N VAL A 386 -14.76 1.94 -11.80
CA VAL A 386 -16.08 2.43 -12.21
C VAL A 386 -15.98 3.26 -13.48
N GLN A 387 -15.02 4.20 -13.53
CA GLN A 387 -14.84 5.07 -14.70
C GLN A 387 -14.28 4.31 -15.91
N GLY A 388 -13.42 3.31 -15.71
CA GLY A 388 -12.94 2.44 -16.78
C GLY A 388 -14.08 1.65 -17.43
N ARG A 389 -14.98 1.08 -16.64
CA ARG A 389 -16.16 0.36 -17.15
C ARG A 389 -17.15 1.26 -17.89
N SER A 390 -17.43 2.44 -17.36
CA SER A 390 -18.34 3.39 -18.01
C SER A 390 -17.80 3.84 -19.37
N SER A 391 -16.50 4.10 -19.46
CA SER A 391 -15.84 4.47 -20.73
C SER A 391 -15.88 3.34 -21.76
N ALA A 392 -15.69 2.08 -21.34
CA ALA A 392 -15.78 0.93 -22.22
C ALA A 392 -17.21 0.73 -22.76
N ALA A 393 -18.24 0.91 -21.92
CA ALA A 393 -19.64 0.80 -22.31
C ALA A 393 -20.03 1.88 -23.33
N THR A 394 -19.54 3.12 -23.16
CA THR A 394 -19.79 4.22 -24.11
C THR A 394 -19.14 3.95 -25.48
N LYS A 395 -17.88 3.47 -25.51
CA LYS A 395 -17.20 3.10 -26.75
C LYS A 395 -17.92 1.97 -27.50
N GLY A 396 -18.38 0.95 -26.78
CA GLY A 396 -19.14 -0.16 -27.39
C GLY A 396 -20.45 0.30 -28.04
N ARG A 397 -21.13 1.32 -27.50
CA ARG A 397 -22.34 1.89 -28.10
C ARG A 397 -22.05 2.69 -29.37
N ILE A 398 -20.93 3.42 -29.43
CA ILE A 398 -20.55 4.24 -30.59
C ILE A 398 -20.12 3.35 -31.78
N MET A 399 -19.45 2.23 -31.52
CA MET A 399 -18.96 1.33 -32.57
C MET A 399 -20.05 0.32 -33.06
N GLY A 400 -21.17 0.22 -32.37
CA GLY A 400 -22.31 -0.67 -32.71
C GLY A 400 -23.38 0.01 -33.55
N HIS A 401 -23.18 1.23 -34.01
CA HIS A 401 -23.95 1.97 -34.99
C HIS A 401 -23.10 2.20 -36.24
#